data_0327c83f6b542804fd5b095827e764c4
#
_entry.id   0327c83f6b542804fd5b095827e764c4
#
_cell.length_a   1.000
_cell.length_b   1.000
_cell.length_c   1.000
_cell.angle_alpha   90.00
_cell.angle_beta   90.00
_cell.angle_gamma   90.00
#
_symmetry.space_group_name_H-M   'P 1'
#
loop_
_entity.id
_entity.type
_entity.pdbx_description
1 polymer ?
#
loop_
_entity_poly.entity_id
_entity_poly.type
_entity_poly.pdbx_seq_one_letter_code
_entity_poly.pdbx_strand_id
1 'polypeptide(L)'
;MKATVIALFVAMLLVGCVRERITDYYDNGQKKYERTWKGQDLDGPVTWWYENGQKRQQINYKDGKKDGPFIVWNEKGKEIRRENYKNGEIVKD
;
A
#
# COMPACT_ATOMS: atom_id res chain seq x y z
N MET A 1 -25.05 8.94 -25.54
CA MET A 1 -23.92 9.53 -24.82
C MET A 1 -24.20 9.79 -23.35
N LYS A 2 -25.32 10.43 -23.05
CA LYS A 2 -25.68 10.68 -21.64
C LYS A 2 -25.92 9.40 -20.86
N ALA A 3 -26.50 8.39 -21.50
CA ALA A 3 -26.74 7.11 -20.84
C ALA A 3 -25.44 6.41 -20.44
N THR A 4 -24.41 6.55 -21.27
CA THR A 4 -23.10 5.95 -20.97
C THR A 4 -22.47 6.57 -19.74
N VAL A 5 -22.57 7.90 -19.61
CA VAL A 5 -22.02 8.61 -18.45
C VAL A 5 -22.76 8.20 -17.17
N ILE A 6 -24.08 8.08 -17.25
CA ILE A 6 -24.88 7.66 -16.10
C ILE A 6 -24.52 6.23 -15.70
N ALA A 7 -24.31 5.36 -16.67
CA ALA A 7 -23.94 3.97 -16.38
C ALA A 7 -22.59 3.88 -15.65
N LEU A 8 -21.63 4.69 -16.07
CA LEU A 8 -20.34 4.74 -15.40
C LEU A 8 -20.47 5.24 -13.95
N PHE A 9 -21.29 6.25 -13.75
CA PHE A 9 -21.51 6.78 -12.40
C PHE A 9 -22.16 5.73 -11.49
N VAL A 10 -23.16 5.01 -12.00
CA VAL A 10 -23.84 3.96 -11.24
C VAL A 10 -22.85 2.85 -10.91
N ALA A 11 -21.99 2.48 -11.85
CA ALA A 11 -20.99 1.45 -11.61
C ALA A 11 -20.05 1.85 -10.48
N MET A 12 -19.65 3.11 -10.43
CA MET A 12 -18.78 3.58 -9.35
C MET A 12 -19.48 3.52 -8.00
N LEU A 13 -20.76 3.86 -7.95
CA LEU A 13 -21.53 3.77 -6.71
C LEU A 13 -21.66 2.33 -6.22
N LEU A 14 -21.83 1.37 -7.15
CA LEU A 14 -21.96 -0.04 -6.79
C LEU A 14 -20.65 -0.64 -6.30
N VAL A 15 -19.53 -0.04 -6.65
CA VAL A 15 -18.22 -0.53 -6.27
C VAL A 15 -17.60 0.44 -5.25
N GLY A 16 -18.38 0.80 -4.24
CA GLY A 16 -17.95 1.76 -3.22
C GLY A 16 -16.79 1.28 -2.34
N CYS A 17 -16.40 -0.01 -2.45
CA CYS A 17 -15.27 -0.58 -1.71
C CYS A 17 -14.06 -0.81 -2.58
N VAL A 18 -13.93 -0.05 -3.69
CA VAL A 18 -12.80 -0.19 -4.59
C VAL A 18 -11.51 0.24 -3.89
N ARG A 19 -10.49 -0.59 -4.06
CA ARG A 19 -9.15 -0.25 -3.63
C ARG A 19 -8.45 0.50 -4.74
N GLU A 20 -7.70 1.51 -4.36
CA GLU A 20 -6.92 2.30 -5.28
C GLU A 20 -5.46 2.20 -4.92
N ARG A 21 -4.65 1.75 -5.89
CA ARG A 21 -3.20 1.64 -5.70
C ARG A 21 -2.55 2.84 -6.35
N ILE A 22 -1.73 3.53 -5.57
CA ILE A 22 -1.00 4.69 -6.06
C ILE A 22 0.49 4.39 -5.95
N THR A 23 1.19 4.59 -7.07
CA THR A 23 2.62 4.30 -7.15
C THR A 23 3.38 5.54 -7.58
N ASP A 24 4.40 5.92 -6.83
CA ASP A 24 5.33 6.97 -7.20
C ASP A 24 6.63 6.33 -7.66
N TYR A 25 7.36 7.02 -8.54
CA TYR A 25 8.57 6.48 -9.16
C TYR A 25 9.74 7.43 -8.97
N TYR A 26 10.95 6.85 -8.92
CA TYR A 26 12.18 7.61 -9.01
C TYR A 26 12.39 8.06 -10.44
N ASP A 27 13.28 9.03 -10.62
CA ASP A 27 13.63 9.52 -11.96
C ASP A 27 14.17 8.43 -12.88
N ASN A 28 14.78 7.39 -12.30
CA ASN A 28 15.32 6.27 -13.07
C ASN A 28 14.27 5.24 -13.49
N GLY A 29 12.98 5.48 -13.20
CA GLY A 29 11.89 4.60 -13.57
C GLY A 29 11.57 3.50 -12.57
N GLN A 30 12.38 3.32 -11.54
CA GLN A 30 12.11 2.35 -10.49
C GLN A 30 11.01 2.85 -9.57
N LYS A 31 10.23 1.95 -9.00
CA LYS A 31 9.22 2.30 -8.01
C LYS A 31 9.90 2.92 -6.79
N LYS A 32 9.27 3.94 -6.24
CA LYS A 32 9.74 4.63 -5.05
C LYS A 32 8.86 4.33 -3.85
N TYR A 33 7.55 4.43 -4.04
CA TYR A 33 6.59 4.32 -2.95
C TYR A 33 5.26 3.87 -3.52
N GLU A 34 4.65 2.88 -2.89
CA GLU A 34 3.37 2.36 -3.34
C GLU A 34 2.47 2.16 -2.13
N ARG A 35 1.24 2.60 -2.25
CA ARG A 35 0.25 2.47 -1.20
C ARG A 35 -1.09 2.11 -1.80
N THR A 36 -1.92 1.46 -0.99
CA THR A 36 -3.26 1.06 -1.41
C THR A 36 -4.27 1.69 -0.48
N TRP A 37 -5.26 2.35 -1.07
CA TRP A 37 -6.34 3.00 -0.36
C TRP A 37 -7.63 2.22 -0.55
N LYS A 38 -8.45 2.18 0.48
CA LYS A 38 -9.81 1.68 0.44
C LYS A 38 -10.68 2.78 0.98
N GLY A 39 -11.33 3.55 0.09
CA GLY A 39 -11.99 4.78 0.50
C GLY A 39 -10.96 5.78 1.04
N GLN A 40 -11.07 6.15 2.29
CA GLN A 40 -10.18 7.12 2.93
C GLN A 40 -9.11 6.46 3.81
N ASP A 41 -9.10 5.13 3.87
CA ASP A 41 -8.19 4.39 4.74
C ASP A 41 -7.13 3.65 3.94
N LEU A 42 -5.91 3.62 4.46
CA LEU A 42 -4.89 2.74 3.94
C LEU A 42 -5.33 1.30 4.21
N ASP A 43 -5.22 0.44 3.20
CA ASP A 43 -5.65 -0.95 3.32
C ASP A 43 -4.82 -1.82 2.39
N GLY A 44 -3.93 -2.59 2.96
CA GLY A 44 -3.00 -3.42 2.23
C GLY A 44 -1.57 -2.98 2.47
N PRO A 45 -0.64 -3.50 1.67
CA PRO A 45 0.77 -3.17 1.85
C PRO A 45 1.10 -1.76 1.42
N VAL A 46 1.97 -1.10 2.20
CA VAL A 46 2.57 0.17 1.85
C VAL A 46 4.07 -0.11 1.74
N THR A 47 4.64 0.12 0.57
CA THR A 47 5.99 -0.30 0.27
C THR A 47 6.84 0.87 -0.20
N TRP A 48 8.06 0.94 0.31
CA TRP A 48 9.09 1.87 -0.12
C TRP A 48 10.22 1.09 -0.74
N TRP A 49 10.81 1.61 -1.80
CA TRP A 49 11.96 0.99 -2.48
C TRP A 49 13.15 1.91 -2.47
N TYR A 50 14.33 1.32 -2.58
CA TYR A 50 15.55 2.04 -2.87
C TYR A 50 15.62 2.33 -4.38
N GLU A 51 16.47 3.27 -4.76
CA GLU A 51 16.65 3.58 -6.18
C GLU A 51 17.19 2.40 -7.00
N ASN A 52 17.83 1.42 -6.33
CA ASN A 52 18.34 0.24 -7.01
C ASN A 52 17.28 -0.84 -7.27
N GLY A 53 16.01 -0.57 -6.91
CA GLY A 53 14.92 -1.50 -7.14
C GLY A 53 14.64 -2.46 -6.01
N GLN A 54 15.49 -2.54 -5.01
CA GLN A 54 15.27 -3.39 -3.84
C GLN A 54 14.25 -2.75 -2.90
N LYS A 55 13.44 -3.55 -2.25
CA LYS A 55 12.53 -3.04 -1.23
C LYS A 55 13.33 -2.47 -0.08
N ARG A 56 12.86 -1.36 0.45
CA ARG A 56 13.44 -0.71 1.61
C ARG A 56 12.62 -0.98 2.86
N GLN A 57 11.30 -0.89 2.73
CA GLN A 57 10.41 -1.02 3.88
C GLN A 57 9.02 -1.42 3.40
N GLN A 58 8.36 -2.26 4.17
CA GLN A 58 6.97 -2.60 3.88
C GLN A 58 6.19 -2.69 5.18
N ILE A 59 5.06 -1.99 5.22
CA ILE A 59 4.11 -2.03 6.34
C ILE A 59 2.78 -2.48 5.78
N ASN A 60 2.08 -3.34 6.50
CA ASN A 60 0.75 -3.76 6.10
C ASN A 60 -0.29 -3.02 6.91
N TYR A 61 -1.34 -2.57 6.22
CA TYR A 61 -2.46 -1.86 6.83
C TYR A 61 -3.76 -2.60 6.60
N LYS A 62 -4.67 -2.47 7.54
CA LYS A 62 -6.04 -2.96 7.44
C LYS A 62 -6.94 -1.91 8.05
N ASP A 63 -7.86 -1.37 7.24
CA ASP A 63 -8.81 -0.33 7.66
C ASP A 63 -8.12 0.82 8.39
N GLY A 64 -6.99 1.28 7.83
CA GLY A 64 -6.25 2.42 8.33
C GLY A 64 -5.28 2.14 9.46
N LYS A 65 -5.23 0.92 9.97
CA LYS A 65 -4.36 0.55 11.09
C LYS A 65 -3.30 -0.44 10.67
N LYS A 66 -2.11 -0.32 11.23
CA LYS A 66 -1.05 -1.30 10.99
C LYS A 66 -1.52 -2.67 11.44
N ASP A 67 -1.39 -3.65 10.55
CA ASP A 67 -1.85 -5.01 10.80
C ASP A 67 -1.02 -5.97 9.97
N GLY A 68 -0.21 -6.80 10.62
CA GLY A 68 0.69 -7.72 9.95
C GLY A 68 2.14 -7.30 10.08
N PRO A 69 3.01 -7.90 9.26
CA PRO A 69 4.45 -7.64 9.38
C PRO A 69 4.85 -6.24 8.93
N PHE A 70 5.80 -5.68 9.65
CA PHE A 70 6.53 -4.49 9.28
C PHE A 70 7.99 -4.92 9.08
N ILE A 71 8.52 -4.73 7.89
CA ILE A 71 9.84 -5.24 7.54
C ILE A 71 10.69 -4.13 6.94
N VAL A 72 11.95 -4.08 7.33
CA VAL A 72 12.94 -3.16 6.78
C VAL A 72 14.10 -3.97 6.22
N TRP A 73 14.55 -3.60 5.03
CA TRP A 73 15.70 -4.24 4.35
C TRP A 73 16.77 -3.19 4.09
N ASN A 74 18.01 -3.63 4.00
CA ASN A 74 19.09 -2.75 3.57
C ASN A 74 19.16 -2.74 2.03
N GLU A 75 20.06 -1.94 1.47
CA GLU A 75 20.18 -1.78 0.02
C GLU A 75 20.59 -3.05 -0.71
N LYS A 76 21.12 -4.02 0.01
CA LYS A 76 21.51 -5.32 -0.56
C LYS A 76 20.39 -6.34 -0.51
N GLY A 77 19.22 -5.95 0.00
CA GLY A 77 18.08 -6.85 0.10
C GLY A 77 18.04 -7.68 1.36
N LYS A 78 18.94 -7.42 2.31
CA LYS A 78 18.96 -8.16 3.56
C LYS A 78 17.98 -7.55 4.55
N GLU A 79 17.15 -8.39 5.16
CA GLU A 79 16.23 -7.95 6.19
C GLU A 79 17.02 -7.55 7.45
N ILE A 80 16.78 -6.34 7.94
CA ILE A 80 17.46 -5.81 9.13
C ILE A 80 16.53 -5.52 10.29
N ARG A 81 15.20 -5.57 10.05
CA ARG A 81 14.23 -5.34 11.11
C ARG A 81 12.91 -6.01 10.74
N ARG A 82 12.26 -6.61 11.73
CA ARG A 82 10.93 -7.19 11.54
C ARG A 82 10.13 -7.04 12.83
N GLU A 83 8.91 -6.55 12.69
CA GLU A 83 7.96 -6.45 13.79
C GLU A 83 6.60 -6.87 13.26
N ASN A 84 5.72 -7.33 14.15
CA ASN A 84 4.36 -7.65 13.79
C ASN A 84 3.41 -6.70 14.49
N TYR A 85 2.37 -6.29 13.78
CA TYR A 85 1.35 -5.40 14.30
C TYR A 85 -0.01 -6.06 14.24
N LYS A 86 -0.88 -5.68 15.17
CA LYS A 86 -2.27 -6.09 15.20
C LYS A 86 -3.09 -4.89 15.67
N ASN A 87 -4.03 -4.42 14.85
CA ASN A 87 -4.87 -3.27 15.16
C ASN A 87 -4.07 -2.04 15.62
N GLY A 88 -2.93 -1.79 14.98
CA GLY A 88 -2.09 -0.64 15.25
C GLY A 88 -1.06 -0.83 16.34
N GLU A 89 -1.06 -1.95 17.03
CA GLU A 89 -0.16 -2.21 18.14
C GLU A 89 0.84 -3.31 17.82
N ILE A 90 2.06 -3.18 18.37
CA ILE A 90 3.08 -4.21 18.20
C ILE A 90 2.68 -5.44 18.98
N VAL A 91 2.73 -6.59 18.31
CA VAL A 91 2.49 -7.89 18.94
C VAL A 91 3.85 -8.48 19.29
N LYS A 92 4.03 -8.78 20.56
CA LYS A 92 5.25 -9.43 21.03
C LYS A 92 4.97 -10.90 21.32
N ASP A 93 5.90 -11.73 20.90
CA ASP A 93 5.81 -13.18 21.17
C ASP A 93 6.16 -13.53 22.61
#